data_4409eb41c24bb98e9997ea1ad255e728
#
_entry.id   4409eb41c24bb98e9997ea1ad255e728
#
_cell.length_a   1.000
_cell.length_b   1.000
_cell.length_c   1.000
_cell.angle_alpha   90.00
_cell.angle_beta   90.00
_cell.angle_gamma   90.00
#
_symmetry.space_group_name_H-M   'P 1'
#
loop_
_entity.id
_entity.type
_entity.pdbx_description
1 polymer ?
#
loop_
_entity_poly.entity_id
_entity_poly.type
_entity_poly.pdbx_seq_one_letter_code
_entity_poly.pdbx_strand_id
1 'polypeptide(L)'
;MIFRGPHPDVSTPIINVAEFVLGDISAHKDKTAIIQAETNHKISYQELSDSINQLAAGLQINGFKKGDVLAIYSPNLPEYVTVFLAVLKLGGICTTVNPLYTAQELAKQLVDANLKIIVTVSAFLEKAKTATETHPVQ
;
A
#
# COMPACT_ATOMS: atom_id res chain seq x y z
N MET A 1 -15.01 23.04 -21.90
CA MET A 1 -15.28 22.17 -23.07
C MET A 1 -15.14 20.73 -22.59
N ILE A 2 -16.18 19.91 -22.73
CA ILE A 2 -16.15 18.50 -22.34
C ILE A 2 -15.97 17.68 -23.62
N PHE A 3 -14.83 16.97 -23.73
CA PHE A 3 -14.62 16.03 -24.83
C PHE A 3 -15.23 14.68 -24.45
N ARG A 4 -16.07 14.12 -25.30
CA ARG A 4 -16.63 12.77 -25.12
C ARG A 4 -15.95 11.82 -26.08
N GLY A 5 -15.53 10.65 -25.58
CA GLY A 5 -15.01 9.58 -26.41
C GLY A 5 -16.11 8.86 -27.20
N PRO A 6 -15.74 8.00 -28.17
CA PRO A 6 -16.70 7.23 -28.98
C PRO A 6 -17.38 6.09 -28.20
N HIS A 7 -16.91 5.78 -27.00
CA HIS A 7 -17.44 4.71 -26.16
C HIS A 7 -18.45 5.25 -25.15
N PRO A 8 -19.43 4.42 -24.71
CA PRO A 8 -20.35 4.81 -23.65
C PRO A 8 -19.62 5.10 -22.33
N ASP A 9 -20.20 5.98 -21.52
CA ASP A 9 -19.68 6.30 -20.20
C ASP A 9 -19.66 5.04 -19.32
N VAL A 10 -18.54 4.83 -18.60
CA VAL A 10 -18.37 3.71 -17.67
C VAL A 10 -18.88 4.14 -16.29
N SER A 11 -19.81 3.37 -15.74
CA SER A 11 -20.23 3.54 -14.34
C SER A 11 -19.17 2.96 -13.41
N THR A 12 -18.58 3.80 -12.57
CA THR A 12 -17.61 3.36 -11.54
C THR A 12 -18.33 3.20 -10.21
N PRO A 13 -18.17 2.05 -9.50
CA PRO A 13 -18.77 1.86 -8.20
C PRO A 13 -18.09 2.77 -7.15
N ILE A 14 -18.88 3.27 -6.18
CA ILE A 14 -18.38 4.08 -5.06
C ILE A 14 -18.01 3.12 -3.91
N ILE A 15 -16.95 2.36 -4.08
CA ILE A 15 -16.38 1.44 -3.10
C ILE A 15 -14.87 1.65 -3.01
N ASN A 16 -14.22 1.18 -1.93
CA ASN A 16 -12.77 1.28 -1.85
C ASN A 16 -12.09 0.28 -2.80
N VAL A 17 -10.84 0.58 -3.19
CA VAL A 17 -10.10 -0.23 -4.16
C VAL A 17 -9.85 -1.65 -3.66
N ALA A 18 -9.58 -1.85 -2.37
CA ALA A 18 -9.34 -3.18 -1.82
C ALA A 18 -10.61 -4.04 -1.90
N GLU A 19 -11.78 -3.47 -1.63
CA GLU A 19 -13.06 -4.13 -1.78
C GLU A 19 -13.38 -4.42 -3.26
N PHE A 20 -13.08 -3.48 -4.15
CA PHE A 20 -13.29 -3.68 -5.59
C PHE A 20 -12.44 -4.82 -6.14
N VAL A 21 -11.19 -4.95 -5.69
CA VAL A 21 -10.24 -5.96 -6.19
C VAL A 21 -10.47 -7.33 -5.57
N LEU A 22 -10.81 -7.39 -4.27
CA LEU A 22 -10.85 -8.63 -3.47
C LEU A 22 -12.22 -8.89 -2.83
N GLY A 23 -13.27 -8.18 -3.21
CA GLY A 23 -14.57 -8.26 -2.54
C GLY A 23 -15.19 -9.67 -2.60
N ASP A 24 -15.13 -10.34 -3.75
CA ASP A 24 -15.56 -11.73 -3.91
C ASP A 24 -14.47 -12.57 -4.59
N ILE A 25 -13.69 -13.24 -3.77
CA ILE A 25 -12.64 -14.17 -4.24
C ILE A 25 -13.08 -15.63 -4.17
N SER A 26 -14.32 -15.94 -3.81
CA SER A 26 -14.79 -17.30 -3.52
C SER A 26 -14.54 -18.28 -4.68
N ALA A 27 -14.72 -17.83 -5.92
CA ALA A 27 -14.54 -18.65 -7.12
C ALA A 27 -13.06 -18.96 -7.45
N HIS A 28 -12.10 -18.25 -6.84
CA HIS A 28 -10.68 -18.40 -7.15
C HIS A 28 -9.75 -18.22 -5.94
N LYS A 29 -10.29 -18.37 -4.74
CA LYS A 29 -9.56 -18.22 -3.47
C LYS A 29 -8.25 -19.03 -3.40
N ASP A 30 -8.24 -20.24 -3.97
CA ASP A 30 -7.10 -21.16 -3.97
C ASP A 30 -6.15 -20.96 -5.18
N LYS A 31 -6.51 -20.06 -6.12
CA LYS A 31 -5.63 -19.72 -7.24
C LYS A 31 -4.52 -18.78 -6.78
N THR A 32 -3.40 -18.83 -7.50
CA THR A 32 -2.27 -17.93 -7.25
C THR A 32 -2.62 -16.50 -7.63
N ALA A 33 -2.49 -15.57 -6.69
CA ALA A 33 -2.65 -14.14 -6.88
C ALA A 33 -1.31 -13.45 -7.19
N ILE A 34 -0.24 -13.85 -6.49
CA ILE A 34 1.09 -13.25 -6.61
C ILE A 34 2.13 -14.35 -6.72
N ILE A 35 3.15 -14.13 -7.54
CA ILE A 35 4.35 -14.97 -7.64
C ILE A 35 5.57 -14.08 -7.43
N GLN A 36 6.40 -14.40 -6.45
CA GLN A 36 7.70 -13.77 -6.27
C GLN A 36 8.69 -14.40 -7.25
N ALA A 37 9.21 -13.60 -8.18
CA ALA A 37 9.99 -14.12 -9.30
C ALA A 37 11.30 -14.80 -8.88
N GLU A 38 12.00 -14.26 -7.86
CA GLU A 38 13.31 -14.77 -7.43
C GLU A 38 13.20 -16.12 -6.71
N THR A 39 12.14 -16.35 -5.96
CA THR A 39 11.97 -17.55 -5.11
C THR A 39 10.94 -18.52 -5.66
N ASN A 40 10.14 -18.10 -6.66
CA ASN A 40 8.95 -18.80 -7.12
C ASN A 40 7.92 -19.04 -6.00
N HIS A 41 7.98 -18.27 -4.91
CA HIS A 41 6.99 -18.32 -3.84
C HIS A 41 5.65 -17.81 -4.38
N LYS A 42 4.59 -18.57 -4.10
CA LYS A 42 3.23 -18.29 -4.58
C LYS A 42 2.34 -17.93 -3.39
N ILE A 43 1.56 -16.89 -3.55
CA ILE A 43 0.55 -16.45 -2.59
C ILE A 43 -0.81 -16.59 -3.27
N SER A 44 -1.73 -17.30 -2.67
CA SER A 44 -3.11 -17.45 -3.16
C SER A 44 -3.93 -16.17 -2.91
N TYR A 45 -5.08 -16.03 -3.55
CA TYR A 45 -6.03 -14.96 -3.27
C TYR A 45 -6.51 -14.97 -1.81
N GLN A 46 -6.70 -16.18 -1.23
CA GLN A 46 -7.11 -16.30 0.17
C GLN A 46 -6.01 -15.78 1.11
N GLU A 47 -4.77 -16.23 0.95
CA GLU A 47 -3.64 -15.79 1.77
C GLU A 47 -3.40 -14.28 1.66
N LEU A 48 -3.53 -13.73 0.45
CA LEU A 48 -3.43 -12.29 0.23
C LEU A 48 -4.54 -11.53 0.97
N SER A 49 -5.78 -11.98 0.86
CA SER A 49 -6.94 -11.37 1.52
C SER A 49 -6.78 -11.41 3.05
N ASP A 50 -6.36 -12.56 3.60
CA ASP A 50 -6.16 -12.74 5.04
C ASP A 50 -5.03 -11.83 5.56
N SER A 51 -3.92 -11.74 4.83
CA SER A 51 -2.79 -10.86 5.16
C SER A 51 -3.20 -9.39 5.16
N ILE A 52 -4.00 -8.96 4.17
CA ILE A 52 -4.53 -7.60 4.08
C ILE A 52 -5.44 -7.31 5.29
N ASN A 53 -6.32 -8.24 5.65
CA ASN A 53 -7.23 -8.08 6.78
C ASN A 53 -6.48 -7.98 8.10
N GLN A 54 -5.48 -8.82 8.32
CA GLN A 54 -4.64 -8.83 9.52
C GLN A 54 -3.85 -7.52 9.65
N LEU A 55 -3.23 -7.08 8.56
CA LEU A 55 -2.47 -5.82 8.56
C LEU A 55 -3.38 -4.61 8.78
N ALA A 56 -4.53 -4.56 8.13
CA ALA A 56 -5.50 -3.49 8.32
C ALA A 56 -5.96 -3.41 9.79
N ALA A 57 -6.29 -4.55 10.41
CA ALA A 57 -6.63 -4.61 11.83
C ALA A 57 -5.47 -4.13 12.72
N GLY A 58 -4.23 -4.56 12.43
CA GLY A 58 -3.04 -4.11 13.16
C GLY A 58 -2.81 -2.60 13.05
N LEU A 59 -2.94 -2.03 11.86
CA LEU A 59 -2.82 -0.59 11.65
C LEU A 59 -3.90 0.18 12.41
N GLN A 60 -5.15 -0.30 12.39
CA GLN A 60 -6.27 0.33 13.09
C GLN A 60 -6.07 0.32 14.62
N ILE A 61 -5.63 -0.81 15.19
CA ILE A 61 -5.32 -0.93 16.64
C ILE A 61 -4.21 0.06 17.02
N ASN A 62 -3.22 0.27 16.15
CA ASN A 62 -2.15 1.24 16.36
C ASN A 62 -2.54 2.69 15.98
N GLY A 63 -3.84 2.96 15.83
CA GLY A 63 -4.36 4.31 15.67
C GLY A 63 -4.30 4.89 14.27
N PHE A 64 -4.09 4.06 13.23
CA PHE A 64 -4.22 4.49 11.84
C PHE A 64 -5.69 4.67 11.46
N LYS A 65 -6.02 5.80 10.84
CA LYS A 65 -7.40 6.20 10.55
C LYS A 65 -7.57 6.61 9.09
N LYS A 66 -8.81 6.70 8.65
CA LYS A 66 -9.16 7.26 7.35
C LYS A 66 -8.52 8.65 7.16
N GLY A 67 -7.87 8.84 6.04
CA GLY A 67 -7.14 10.06 5.70
C GLY A 67 -5.71 10.12 6.21
N ASP A 68 -5.29 9.23 7.11
CA ASP A 68 -3.88 9.12 7.49
C ASP A 68 -3.02 8.63 6.31
N VAL A 69 -1.77 9.06 6.27
CA VAL A 69 -0.84 8.75 5.19
C VAL A 69 0.17 7.71 5.65
N LEU A 70 0.34 6.65 4.85
CA LEU A 70 1.39 5.66 5.02
C LEU A 70 2.29 5.63 3.79
N ALA A 71 3.61 5.68 3.99
CA ALA A 71 4.59 5.51 2.93
C ALA A 71 5.08 4.07 2.84
N ILE A 72 5.20 3.55 1.61
CA ILE A 72 5.91 2.31 1.32
C ILE A 72 7.25 2.67 0.70
N TYR A 73 8.32 2.46 1.47
CA TYR A 73 9.71 2.65 1.05
C TYR A 73 10.39 1.28 0.94
N SER A 74 10.19 0.61 -0.18
CA SER A 74 10.60 -0.78 -0.41
C SER A 74 10.81 -1.04 -1.89
N PRO A 75 11.69 -2.00 -2.26
CA PRO A 75 11.65 -2.58 -3.60
C PRO A 75 10.32 -3.32 -3.83
N ASN A 76 10.11 -3.79 -5.06
CA ASN A 76 8.91 -4.56 -5.39
C ASN A 76 8.97 -5.95 -4.72
N LEU A 77 8.14 -6.14 -3.72
CA LEU A 77 7.97 -7.38 -2.97
C LEU A 77 6.48 -7.75 -2.92
N PRO A 78 6.13 -9.03 -2.71
CA PRO A 78 4.72 -9.44 -2.53
C PRO A 78 4.02 -8.66 -1.42
N GLU A 79 4.70 -8.38 -0.31
CA GLU A 79 4.19 -7.63 0.85
C GLU A 79 3.80 -6.19 0.49
N TYR A 80 4.38 -5.63 -0.58
CA TYR A 80 4.03 -4.30 -1.07
C TYR A 80 2.53 -4.19 -1.39
N VAL A 81 1.99 -5.21 -2.06
CA VAL A 81 0.56 -5.28 -2.42
C VAL A 81 -0.30 -5.39 -1.15
N THR A 82 0.13 -6.20 -0.18
CA THR A 82 -0.56 -6.36 1.10
C THR A 82 -0.65 -5.02 1.85
N VAL A 83 0.47 -4.30 1.98
CA VAL A 83 0.50 -2.99 2.65
C VAL A 83 -0.37 -1.98 1.91
N PHE A 84 -0.23 -1.89 0.60
CA PHE A 84 -0.99 -0.96 -0.23
C PHE A 84 -2.50 -1.16 -0.06
N LEU A 85 -2.99 -2.39 -0.23
CA LEU A 85 -4.41 -2.68 -0.13
C LEU A 85 -4.95 -2.58 1.31
N ALA A 86 -4.14 -2.89 2.34
CA ALA A 86 -4.54 -2.73 3.74
C ALA A 86 -4.78 -1.25 4.09
N VAL A 87 -3.91 -0.35 3.62
CA VAL A 87 -4.06 1.10 3.81
C VAL A 87 -5.33 1.60 3.12
N LEU A 88 -5.55 1.23 1.86
CA LEU A 88 -6.74 1.64 1.11
C LEU A 88 -8.02 1.07 1.71
N LYS A 89 -7.97 -0.15 2.28
CA LYS A 89 -9.12 -0.75 2.99
C LYS A 89 -9.58 0.09 4.17
N LEU A 90 -8.67 0.74 4.88
CA LEU A 90 -8.96 1.65 5.98
C LEU A 90 -9.37 3.07 5.53
N GLY A 91 -9.39 3.33 4.23
CA GLY A 91 -9.60 4.67 3.68
C GLY A 91 -8.40 5.59 3.92
N GLY A 92 -7.23 5.03 4.18
CA GLY A 92 -5.97 5.75 4.26
C GLY A 92 -5.43 6.15 2.90
N ILE A 93 -4.37 6.92 2.92
CA ILE A 93 -3.63 7.37 1.74
C ILE A 93 -2.29 6.64 1.70
N CYS A 94 -1.99 5.99 0.58
CA CYS A 94 -0.70 5.33 0.39
C CYS A 94 0.19 6.19 -0.53
N THR A 95 1.37 6.60 -0.05
CA THR A 95 2.41 7.22 -0.87
C THR A 95 3.52 6.21 -1.12
N THR A 96 3.89 6.06 -2.39
CA THR A 96 4.95 5.14 -2.81
C THR A 96 6.25 5.91 -2.98
N VAL A 97 7.33 5.40 -2.40
CA VAL A 97 8.63 6.07 -2.39
C VAL A 97 9.61 5.34 -3.29
N ASN A 98 10.34 6.11 -4.09
CA ASN A 98 11.40 5.54 -4.91
C ASN A 98 12.52 4.95 -4.01
N PRO A 99 12.84 3.65 -4.11
CA PRO A 99 13.86 3.00 -3.28
C PRO A 99 15.28 3.58 -3.47
N LEU A 100 15.52 4.30 -4.57
CA LEU A 100 16.80 4.91 -4.88
C LEU A 100 16.99 6.30 -4.25
N TYR A 101 15.96 6.88 -3.62
CA TYR A 101 16.06 8.19 -2.99
C TYR A 101 17.16 8.26 -1.93
N THR A 102 17.83 9.41 -1.89
CA THR A 102 18.66 9.82 -0.76
C THR A 102 17.80 10.08 0.48
N ALA A 103 18.40 10.14 1.66
CA ALA A 103 17.67 10.48 2.88
C ALA A 103 16.99 11.86 2.80
N GLN A 104 17.61 12.83 2.12
CA GLN A 104 17.06 14.18 1.95
C GLN A 104 15.83 14.19 1.02
N GLU A 105 15.87 13.46 -0.09
CA GLU A 105 14.73 13.34 -1.02
C GLU A 105 13.57 12.60 -0.34
N LEU A 106 13.88 11.53 0.41
CA LEU A 106 12.91 10.83 1.22
C LEU A 106 12.27 11.78 2.24
N ALA A 107 13.05 12.47 3.06
CA ALA A 107 12.57 13.41 4.07
C ALA A 107 11.61 14.46 3.46
N LYS A 108 11.97 15.02 2.30
CA LYS A 108 11.11 15.98 1.59
C LYS A 108 9.74 15.38 1.25
N GLN A 109 9.71 14.16 0.68
CA GLN A 109 8.45 13.50 0.34
C GLN A 109 7.62 13.18 1.59
N LEU A 110 8.27 12.77 2.71
CA LEU A 110 7.57 12.46 3.95
C LEU A 110 6.87 13.70 4.52
N VAL A 111 7.55 14.86 4.50
CA VAL A 111 6.99 16.15 4.95
C VAL A 111 5.85 16.58 4.03
N ASP A 112 6.07 16.58 2.72
CA ASP A 112 5.06 17.00 1.73
C ASP A 112 3.79 16.15 1.81
N ALA A 113 3.94 14.86 2.11
CA ALA A 113 2.82 13.93 2.26
C ALA A 113 2.13 14.00 3.64
N ASN A 114 2.67 14.75 4.60
CA ASN A 114 2.22 14.74 6.01
C ASN A 114 2.12 13.30 6.56
N LEU A 115 3.23 12.59 6.47
CA LEU A 115 3.30 11.17 6.74
C LEU A 115 3.05 10.83 8.21
N LYS A 116 2.33 9.75 8.46
CA LYS A 116 2.11 9.19 9.79
C LYS A 116 2.94 7.93 10.04
N ILE A 117 3.00 7.02 9.06
CA ILE A 117 3.69 5.72 9.18
C ILE A 117 4.56 5.51 7.93
N ILE A 118 5.77 4.99 8.14
CA ILE A 118 6.61 4.48 7.06
C ILE A 118 6.82 2.97 7.22
N VAL A 119 6.56 2.23 6.16
CA VAL A 119 6.88 0.80 6.06
C VAL A 119 8.08 0.63 5.14
N THR A 120 9.09 -0.08 5.61
CA THR A 120 10.33 -0.28 4.88
C THR A 120 10.93 -1.66 5.13
N VAL A 121 11.92 -2.03 4.32
CA VAL A 121 12.74 -3.24 4.51
C VAL A 121 13.97 -2.95 5.36
N SER A 122 14.52 -3.98 6.01
CA SER A 122 15.70 -3.85 6.88
C SER A 122 16.88 -3.14 6.20
N ALA A 123 17.09 -3.40 4.90
CA ALA A 123 18.17 -2.77 4.12
C ALA A 123 18.05 -1.24 4.02
N PHE A 124 16.84 -0.68 4.15
CA PHE A 124 16.60 0.75 4.03
C PHE A 124 16.32 1.44 5.36
N LEU A 125 16.32 0.68 6.46
CA LEU A 125 15.91 1.17 7.78
C LEU A 125 16.73 2.37 8.24
N GLU A 126 18.05 2.34 8.13
CA GLU A 126 18.91 3.45 8.57
C GLU A 126 18.66 4.74 7.77
N LYS A 127 18.46 4.60 6.45
CA LYS A 127 18.10 5.75 5.61
C LYS A 127 16.71 6.30 5.97
N ALA A 128 15.76 5.42 6.25
CA ALA A 128 14.42 5.83 6.69
C ALA A 128 14.49 6.57 8.04
N LYS A 129 15.26 6.08 9.02
CA LYS A 129 15.48 6.75 10.30
C LYS A 129 16.05 8.16 10.11
N THR A 130 17.14 8.28 9.35
CA THR A 130 17.74 9.60 9.06
C THR A 130 16.73 10.56 8.42
N ALA A 131 15.92 10.08 7.49
CA ALA A 131 14.89 10.92 6.85
C ALA A 131 13.78 11.36 7.81
N THR A 132 13.51 10.57 8.86
CA THR A 132 12.45 10.88 9.85
C THR A 132 12.92 11.70 11.04
N GLU A 133 14.22 11.96 11.19
CA GLU A 133 14.76 12.80 12.27
C GLU A 133 14.14 14.21 12.27
N THR A 134 13.85 14.75 11.10
CA THR A 134 13.24 16.08 10.93
C THR A 134 11.71 16.06 10.87
N HIS A 135 11.10 14.89 10.73
CA HIS A 135 9.65 14.68 10.66
C HIS A 135 9.32 13.39 11.40
N PRO A 136 9.01 13.44 12.72
CA PRO A 136 8.71 12.25 13.51
C PRO A 136 7.52 11.49 12.94
N VAL A 137 7.71 10.20 12.65
CA VAL A 137 6.69 9.26 12.17
C VAL A 137 6.66 8.02 13.07
N GLN A 138 5.60 7.24 12.97
CA GLN A 138 5.46 5.94 13.65
C GLN A 138 5.99 4.80 12.78
#